data_9fe92323b87c9cac12f244546e4eb306
#
_entry.id   9fe92323b87c9cac12f244546e4eb306
#
_cell.length_a   1.000
_cell.length_b   1.000
_cell.length_c   1.000
_cell.angle_alpha   90.00
_cell.angle_beta   90.00
_cell.angle_gamma   90.00
#
_symmetry.space_group_name_H-M   'P 1'
#
loop_
_entity.id
_entity.type
_entity.pdbx_description
1 polymer ?
#
loop_
_entity_poly.entity_id
_entity_poly.type
_entity_poly.pdbx_seq_one_letter_code
_entity_poly.pdbx_strand_id
1 'polypeptide(L)'
;YIILFLILSIINSYLITLIPIIISYGLNYLLNNDSNFYLIDFLVSLTTDKKMLIIYICGILLFIKIFGTSFFYRIDRLLDWKDGVGMQLTNALIGIGSAFIFGHGFNNTPIYFPEPQTDFIFSVFATNYGLVGATFLLLILVYFDFNIIKIAINSRNRIDKYVVSGILAMLIYQQIQNIGMNIGLLPITGITLPFISYGGSSLLSYMIIIGILLNISNKGKKTF
;
A
#
# COMPACT_ATOMS: atom_id res chain seq x y z
N TYR A 1 -1.13 -7.04 22.35
CA TYR A 1 -1.16 -6.42 21.01
C TYR A 1 -2.12 -5.22 20.94
N ILE A 2 -3.34 -5.30 21.51
CA ILE A 2 -4.31 -4.19 21.57
C ILE A 2 -3.73 -2.99 22.33
N ILE A 3 -3.07 -3.24 23.45
CA ILE A 3 -2.41 -2.22 24.27
C ILE A 3 -1.26 -1.57 23.49
N LEU A 4 -0.45 -2.33 22.78
CA LEU A 4 0.65 -1.83 21.96
C LEU A 4 0.12 -0.96 20.81
N PHE A 5 -1.00 -1.33 20.21
CA PHE A 5 -1.63 -0.56 19.15
C PHE A 5 -2.28 0.74 19.66
N LEU A 6 -2.96 0.69 20.81
CA LEU A 6 -3.46 1.90 21.45
C LEU A 6 -2.32 2.86 21.79
N ILE A 7 -1.20 2.32 22.28
CA ILE A 7 0.03 3.09 22.56
C ILE A 7 0.59 3.69 21.25
N LEU A 8 0.70 2.90 20.17
CA LEU A 8 1.17 3.38 18.86
C LEU A 8 0.22 4.39 18.22
N SER A 9 -1.09 4.22 18.36
CA SER A 9 -2.10 5.17 17.88
C SER A 9 -2.05 6.48 18.66
N ILE A 10 -1.88 6.40 19.96
CA ILE A 10 -1.68 7.55 20.85
C ILE A 10 -0.36 8.25 20.49
N ILE A 11 0.74 7.51 20.34
CA ILE A 11 2.05 8.06 19.95
C ILE A 11 1.97 8.71 18.56
N ASN A 12 1.27 8.10 17.59
CA ASN A 12 1.12 8.66 16.24
C ASN A 12 0.23 9.92 16.24
N SER A 13 -0.83 9.95 17.06
CA SER A 13 -1.66 11.15 17.28
C SER A 13 -0.86 12.27 17.95
N TYR A 14 -0.02 11.95 18.95
CA TYR A 14 0.88 12.90 19.58
C TYR A 14 1.98 13.39 18.62
N LEU A 15 2.54 12.52 17.79
CA LEU A 15 3.53 12.89 16.76
C LEU A 15 2.94 13.85 15.71
N ILE A 16 1.72 13.61 15.23
CA ILE A 16 1.05 14.47 14.26
C ILE A 16 0.75 15.86 14.84
N THR A 17 0.45 15.95 16.13
CA THR A 17 0.23 17.24 16.81
C THR A 17 1.53 17.90 17.26
N LEU A 18 2.55 17.12 17.64
CA LEU A 18 3.86 17.63 18.07
C LEU A 18 4.70 18.16 16.90
N ILE A 19 4.61 17.58 15.72
CA ILE A 19 5.40 18.02 14.56
C ILE A 19 5.14 19.49 14.17
N PRO A 20 3.89 19.98 14.01
CA PRO A 20 3.63 21.39 13.77
C PRO A 20 4.07 22.28 14.92
N ILE A 21 3.96 21.81 16.16
CA ILE A 21 4.39 22.53 17.36
C ILE A 21 5.92 22.64 17.40
N ILE A 22 6.66 21.57 17.15
CA ILE A 22 8.13 21.58 17.09
C ILE A 22 8.62 22.46 15.94
N ILE A 23 7.96 22.43 14.78
CA ILE A 23 8.29 23.27 13.62
C ILE A 23 7.99 24.74 13.96
N SER A 24 6.85 25.06 14.56
CA SER A 24 6.49 26.40 15.01
C SER A 24 7.48 26.93 16.07
N TYR A 25 7.93 26.05 16.97
CA TYR A 25 8.91 26.39 18.01
C TYR A 25 10.30 26.59 17.41
N GLY A 26 10.74 25.73 16.51
CA GLY A 26 12.00 25.89 15.78
C GLY A 26 12.04 27.16 14.94
N LEU A 27 10.95 27.51 14.28
CA LEU A 27 10.79 28.75 13.52
C LEU A 27 10.79 29.98 14.46
N ASN A 28 10.12 29.90 15.60
CA ASN A 28 10.07 31.01 16.57
C ASN A 28 11.42 31.20 17.29
N TYR A 29 12.16 30.12 17.56
CA TYR A 29 13.52 30.16 18.09
C TYR A 29 14.51 30.76 17.09
N LEU A 30 14.34 30.49 15.79
CA LEU A 30 15.18 31.07 14.72
C LEU A 30 14.86 32.53 14.42
N LEU A 31 13.62 32.97 14.68
CA LEU A 31 13.15 34.32 14.34
C LEU A 31 13.17 35.29 15.51
N ASN A 32 13.03 34.83 16.75
CA ASN A 32 13.01 35.67 17.96
C ASN A 32 13.86 35.03 19.06
N ASN A 33 14.84 35.78 19.55
CA ASN A 33 15.78 35.35 20.58
C ASN A 33 15.19 35.39 22.04
N ASP A 34 13.86 35.57 22.19
CA ASP A 34 13.17 35.63 23.48
C ASP A 34 12.37 34.37 23.75
N SER A 35 13.02 33.42 24.43
CA SER A 35 12.51 32.09 24.71
C SER A 35 11.99 31.94 26.15
N ASN A 36 10.85 32.53 26.49
CA ASN A 36 10.16 32.27 27.76
C ASN A 36 8.83 31.55 27.63
N PHE A 37 8.61 30.82 26.53
CA PHE A 37 7.42 30.00 26.38
C PHE A 37 7.76 28.55 26.73
N TYR A 38 7.36 28.11 27.92
CA TYR A 38 7.62 26.74 28.38
C TYR A 38 6.71 25.75 27.62
N LEU A 39 7.32 24.85 26.85
CA LEU A 39 6.63 23.73 26.19
C LEU A 39 5.78 22.92 27.19
N ILE A 40 6.26 22.86 28.43
CA ILE A 40 5.59 22.20 29.57
C ILE A 40 4.27 22.90 29.88
N ASP A 41 4.20 24.24 29.92
CA ASP A 41 2.98 24.97 30.22
C ASP A 41 1.93 24.81 29.12
N PHE A 42 2.37 24.73 27.86
CA PHE A 42 1.48 24.42 26.74
C PHE A 42 0.94 23.00 26.79
N LEU A 43 1.78 22.00 27.08
CA LEU A 43 1.35 20.59 27.25
C LEU A 43 0.44 20.42 28.48
N VAL A 44 0.72 21.11 29.57
CA VAL A 44 -0.13 21.13 30.78
C VAL A 44 -1.47 21.81 30.50
N SER A 45 -1.51 22.90 29.73
CA SER A 45 -2.75 23.55 29.35
C SER A 45 -3.64 22.67 28.47
N LEU A 46 -3.04 21.87 27.59
CA LEU A 46 -3.75 20.87 26.78
C LEU A 46 -4.39 19.76 27.61
N THR A 47 -3.76 19.37 28.72
CA THR A 47 -4.24 18.28 29.58
C THR A 47 -5.17 18.76 30.70
N THR A 48 -5.05 20.01 31.13
CA THR A 48 -5.88 20.58 32.21
C THR A 48 -7.22 21.16 31.75
N ASP A 49 -7.35 21.49 30.46
CA ASP A 49 -8.60 21.99 29.95
C ASP A 49 -9.57 20.83 29.66
N LYS A 50 -10.62 20.71 30.52
CA LYS A 50 -11.67 19.68 30.40
C LYS A 50 -12.32 19.65 29.02
N LYS A 51 -12.38 20.80 28.31
CA LYS A 51 -12.96 20.88 26.97
C LYS A 51 -12.07 20.19 25.94
N MET A 52 -10.75 20.36 26.05
CA MET A 52 -9.79 19.68 25.17
C MET A 52 -9.77 18.18 25.41
N LEU A 53 -9.83 17.74 26.67
CA LEU A 53 -9.94 16.31 27.00
C LEU A 53 -11.19 15.67 26.36
N ILE A 54 -12.34 16.36 26.39
CA ILE A 54 -13.57 15.87 25.73
C ILE A 54 -13.36 15.78 24.22
N ILE A 55 -12.75 16.78 23.58
CA ILE A 55 -12.47 16.78 22.14
C ILE A 55 -11.56 15.59 21.77
N TYR A 56 -10.51 15.31 22.56
CA TYR A 56 -9.64 14.16 22.36
C TYR A 56 -10.38 12.83 22.52
N ILE A 57 -11.19 12.67 23.57
CA ILE A 57 -11.99 11.45 23.79
C ILE A 57 -12.99 11.27 22.63
N CYS A 58 -13.68 12.33 22.23
CA CYS A 58 -14.60 12.28 21.09
C CYS A 58 -13.87 11.95 19.78
N GLY A 59 -12.69 12.53 19.57
CA GLY A 59 -11.82 12.23 18.41
C GLY A 59 -11.39 10.76 18.37
N ILE A 60 -10.95 10.20 19.51
CA ILE A 60 -10.58 8.79 19.64
C ILE A 60 -11.79 7.88 19.42
N LEU A 61 -12.95 8.19 20.01
CA LEU A 61 -14.16 7.41 19.81
C LEU A 61 -14.64 7.45 18.37
N LEU A 62 -14.56 8.61 17.73
CA LEU A 62 -14.90 8.80 16.32
C LEU A 62 -13.93 8.04 15.40
N PHE A 63 -12.64 8.07 15.72
CA PHE A 63 -11.61 7.29 15.03
C PHE A 63 -11.87 5.78 15.15
N ILE A 64 -12.15 5.30 16.37
CA ILE A 64 -12.49 3.88 16.61
C ILE A 64 -13.77 3.51 15.86
N LYS A 65 -14.77 4.39 15.82
CA LYS A 65 -16.03 4.12 15.10
C LYS A 65 -15.84 4.08 13.58
N ILE A 66 -15.00 4.96 13.02
CA ILE A 66 -14.78 5.04 11.56
C ILE A 66 -13.77 3.98 11.08
N PHE A 67 -12.69 3.79 11.84
CA PHE A 67 -11.59 2.94 11.41
C PHE A 67 -11.54 1.57 12.13
N GLY A 68 -12.22 1.44 13.26
CA GLY A 68 -12.15 0.24 14.11
C GLY A 68 -12.61 -1.02 13.38
N THR A 69 -13.72 -0.97 12.66
CA THR A 69 -14.23 -2.12 11.90
C THR A 69 -13.26 -2.55 10.80
N SER A 70 -12.71 -1.59 10.05
CA SER A 70 -11.71 -1.88 9.01
C SER A 70 -10.39 -2.37 9.58
N PHE A 71 -10.04 -1.94 10.78
CA PHE A 71 -8.83 -2.35 11.46
C PHE A 71 -8.94 -3.76 12.04
N PHE A 72 -10.03 -4.09 12.72
CA PHE A 72 -10.30 -5.45 13.21
C PHE A 72 -10.36 -6.45 12.07
N TYR A 73 -11.03 -6.10 10.97
CA TYR A 73 -11.07 -6.91 9.76
C TYR A 73 -9.66 -7.20 9.17
N ARG A 74 -8.73 -6.24 9.23
CA ARG A 74 -7.35 -6.46 8.78
C ARG A 74 -6.55 -7.34 9.73
N ILE A 75 -6.82 -7.25 11.04
CA ILE A 75 -6.20 -8.15 12.03
C ILE A 75 -6.70 -9.57 11.84
N ASP A 76 -8.02 -9.76 11.67
CA ASP A 76 -8.60 -11.08 11.42
C ASP A 76 -7.98 -11.72 10.17
N ARG A 77 -7.82 -10.96 9.08
CA ARG A 77 -7.12 -11.45 7.88
C ARG A 77 -5.66 -11.84 8.13
N LEU A 78 -4.95 -11.14 9.02
CA LEU A 78 -3.58 -11.48 9.40
C LEU A 78 -3.54 -12.76 10.25
N LEU A 79 -4.51 -12.93 11.13
CA LEU A 79 -4.63 -14.14 11.94
C LEU A 79 -5.03 -15.34 11.06
N ASP A 80 -6.02 -15.19 10.20
CA ASP A 80 -6.44 -16.20 9.23
C ASP A 80 -5.30 -16.65 8.32
N TRP A 81 -4.46 -15.70 7.88
CA TRP A 81 -3.27 -16.02 7.09
C TRP A 81 -2.25 -16.83 7.90
N LYS A 82 -2.00 -16.44 9.15
CA LYS A 82 -1.05 -17.12 10.04
C LYS A 82 -1.50 -18.55 10.37
N ASP A 83 -2.80 -18.73 10.55
CA ASP A 83 -3.40 -20.03 10.89
C ASP A 83 -3.70 -20.89 9.65
N GLY A 84 -3.54 -20.31 8.43
CA GLY A 84 -3.79 -21.00 7.15
C GLY A 84 -5.26 -21.36 6.91
N VAL A 85 -6.20 -20.73 7.64
CA VAL A 85 -7.62 -21.11 7.68
C VAL A 85 -8.50 -20.22 6.79
N GLY A 86 -7.97 -19.11 6.28
CA GLY A 86 -8.74 -18.16 5.45
C GLY A 86 -9.29 -18.80 4.18
N MET A 87 -10.62 -18.88 4.04
CA MET A 87 -11.29 -19.49 2.87
C MET A 87 -10.74 -18.97 1.53
N GLN A 88 -10.48 -17.67 1.43
CA GLN A 88 -9.96 -17.03 0.21
C GLN A 88 -8.56 -17.54 -0.15
N LEU A 89 -7.67 -17.62 0.85
CA LEU A 89 -6.31 -18.12 0.66
C LEU A 89 -6.30 -19.59 0.32
N THR A 90 -7.08 -20.38 1.04
CA THR A 90 -7.20 -21.84 0.80
C THR A 90 -7.67 -22.10 -0.62
N ASN A 91 -8.73 -21.41 -1.08
CA ASN A 91 -9.23 -21.54 -2.44
C ASN A 91 -8.18 -21.11 -3.48
N ALA A 92 -7.42 -20.04 -3.23
CA ALA A 92 -6.35 -19.58 -4.10
C ALA A 92 -5.25 -20.66 -4.24
N LEU A 93 -4.78 -21.22 -3.12
CA LEU A 93 -3.75 -22.26 -3.11
C LEU A 93 -4.21 -23.56 -3.78
N ILE A 94 -5.45 -24.00 -3.51
CA ILE A 94 -6.02 -25.20 -4.16
C ILE A 94 -6.19 -24.93 -5.67
N GLY A 95 -6.65 -23.73 -6.06
CA GLY A 95 -6.80 -23.36 -7.47
C GLY A 95 -5.47 -23.42 -8.21
N ILE A 96 -4.44 -22.74 -7.70
CA ILE A 96 -3.10 -22.75 -8.30
C ILE A 96 -2.53 -24.17 -8.31
N GLY A 97 -2.64 -24.90 -7.19
CA GLY A 97 -2.11 -26.26 -7.08
C GLY A 97 -2.78 -27.28 -8.03
N SER A 98 -4.08 -27.12 -8.31
CA SER A 98 -4.81 -27.98 -9.23
C SER A 98 -4.53 -27.72 -10.71
N ALA A 99 -3.97 -26.55 -11.03
CA ALA A 99 -3.79 -26.09 -12.41
C ALA A 99 -2.63 -26.77 -13.17
N PHE A 100 -1.71 -27.42 -12.50
CA PHE A 100 -0.53 -28.06 -13.09
C PHE A 100 0.23 -27.12 -14.07
N ILE A 101 0.67 -27.66 -15.22
CA ILE A 101 1.48 -26.91 -16.20
C ILE A 101 0.63 -26.01 -17.11
N PHE A 102 -0.52 -26.51 -17.61
CA PHE A 102 -1.30 -25.83 -18.63
C PHE A 102 -2.61 -25.20 -18.11
N GLY A 103 -2.98 -25.45 -16.85
CA GLY A 103 -4.21 -24.94 -16.26
C GLY A 103 -5.47 -25.69 -16.70
N HIS A 104 -6.63 -25.22 -16.23
CA HIS A 104 -7.93 -25.81 -16.51
C HIS A 104 -8.58 -25.27 -17.81
N GLY A 105 -7.98 -24.24 -18.43
CA GLY A 105 -8.54 -23.54 -19.56
C GLY A 105 -9.34 -22.28 -19.18
N PHE A 106 -9.61 -21.44 -20.17
CA PHE A 106 -10.31 -20.18 -19.97
C PHE A 106 -11.72 -20.40 -19.39
N ASN A 107 -12.03 -19.68 -18.31
CA ASN A 107 -13.31 -19.72 -17.61
C ASN A 107 -13.75 -21.10 -17.06
N ASN A 108 -12.80 -21.99 -16.82
CA ASN A 108 -13.04 -23.36 -16.38
C ASN A 108 -12.48 -23.61 -14.96
N THR A 109 -12.52 -22.58 -14.10
CA THR A 109 -12.03 -22.68 -12.73
C THR A 109 -12.88 -23.65 -11.92
N PRO A 110 -12.31 -24.75 -11.37
CA PRO A 110 -13.05 -25.74 -10.59
C PRO A 110 -13.43 -25.22 -9.20
N ILE A 111 -12.95 -24.04 -8.81
CA ILE A 111 -13.06 -23.51 -7.47
C ILE A 111 -13.69 -22.11 -7.53
N TYR A 112 -14.60 -21.86 -6.59
CA TYR A 112 -15.19 -20.52 -6.44
C TYR A 112 -14.22 -19.56 -5.78
N PHE A 113 -13.91 -18.45 -6.48
CA PHE A 113 -13.17 -17.32 -5.93
C PHE A 113 -14.15 -16.19 -5.59
N PRO A 114 -14.24 -15.75 -4.33
CA PRO A 114 -14.96 -14.51 -4.02
C PRO A 114 -14.18 -13.34 -4.60
N GLU A 115 -14.85 -12.49 -5.38
CA GLU A 115 -14.26 -11.32 -6.06
C GLU A 115 -12.98 -11.63 -6.87
N PRO A 116 -13.06 -12.55 -7.84
CA PRO A 116 -11.89 -13.08 -8.55
C PRO A 116 -11.14 -12.04 -9.37
N GLN A 117 -11.80 -10.93 -9.71
CA GLN A 117 -11.30 -9.88 -10.62
C GLN A 117 -10.47 -8.80 -9.93
N THR A 118 -10.47 -8.73 -8.61
CA THR A 118 -9.77 -7.71 -7.84
C THR A 118 -8.46 -8.23 -7.27
N ASP A 119 -8.48 -8.74 -6.05
CA ASP A 119 -7.30 -9.08 -5.27
C ASP A 119 -6.70 -10.44 -5.65
N PHE A 120 -7.54 -11.38 -6.09
CA PHE A 120 -7.14 -12.75 -6.41
C PHE A 120 -7.01 -13.04 -7.92
N ILE A 121 -6.86 -11.99 -8.73
CA ILE A 121 -6.75 -12.12 -10.19
C ILE A 121 -5.55 -13.00 -10.59
N PHE A 122 -4.43 -12.93 -9.89
CA PHE A 122 -3.27 -13.77 -10.15
C PHE A 122 -3.59 -15.27 -9.95
N SER A 123 -4.32 -15.62 -8.87
CA SER A 123 -4.73 -17.01 -8.62
C SER A 123 -5.66 -17.52 -9.71
N VAL A 124 -6.64 -16.72 -10.13
CA VAL A 124 -7.56 -17.06 -11.23
C VAL A 124 -6.80 -17.25 -12.53
N PHE A 125 -5.88 -16.35 -12.83
CA PHE A 125 -5.06 -16.45 -14.04
C PHE A 125 -4.18 -17.70 -14.02
N ALA A 126 -3.51 -17.97 -12.89
CA ALA A 126 -2.69 -19.17 -12.72
C ALA A 126 -3.53 -20.45 -12.77
N THR A 127 -4.76 -20.46 -12.24
CA THR A 127 -5.68 -21.59 -12.32
C THR A 127 -6.11 -21.87 -13.76
N ASN A 128 -6.38 -20.82 -14.54
CA ASN A 128 -6.83 -20.97 -15.93
C ASN A 128 -5.70 -21.41 -16.88
N TYR A 129 -4.50 -20.81 -16.73
CA TYR A 129 -3.39 -20.98 -17.68
C TYR A 129 -2.21 -21.78 -17.12
N GLY A 130 -2.30 -22.25 -15.89
CA GLY A 130 -1.27 -23.05 -15.23
C GLY A 130 0.04 -22.32 -15.01
N LEU A 131 1.08 -23.12 -14.78
CA LEU A 131 2.43 -22.63 -14.54
C LEU A 131 2.98 -21.82 -15.74
N VAL A 132 2.67 -22.25 -16.97
CA VAL A 132 3.13 -21.57 -18.19
C VAL A 132 2.52 -20.16 -18.29
N GLY A 133 1.22 -20.02 -18.04
CA GLY A 133 0.57 -18.71 -18.03
C GLY A 133 1.09 -17.81 -16.91
N ALA A 134 1.22 -18.34 -15.69
CA ALA A 134 1.75 -17.61 -14.54
C ALA A 134 3.18 -17.09 -14.79
N THR A 135 4.07 -17.94 -15.30
CA THR A 135 5.45 -17.54 -15.65
C THR A 135 5.47 -16.51 -16.76
N PHE A 136 4.65 -16.64 -17.79
CA PHE A 136 4.54 -15.66 -18.87
C PHE A 136 4.10 -14.28 -18.34
N LEU A 137 3.10 -14.25 -17.44
CA LEU A 137 2.65 -13.03 -16.80
C LEU A 137 3.77 -12.37 -15.98
N LEU A 138 4.50 -13.15 -15.17
CA LEU A 138 5.64 -12.65 -14.40
C LEU A 138 6.73 -12.06 -15.30
N LEU A 139 7.04 -12.70 -16.42
CA LEU A 139 8.02 -12.18 -17.39
C LEU A 139 7.58 -10.85 -17.99
N ILE A 140 6.30 -10.67 -18.29
CA ILE A 140 5.77 -9.39 -18.78
C ILE A 140 5.93 -8.30 -17.74
N LEU A 141 5.60 -8.58 -16.46
CA LEU A 141 5.75 -7.62 -15.37
C LEU A 141 7.21 -7.21 -15.18
N VAL A 142 8.12 -8.19 -15.12
CA VAL A 142 9.57 -7.93 -15.02
C VAL A 142 10.09 -7.12 -16.22
N TYR A 143 9.64 -7.45 -17.44
CA TYR A 143 10.00 -6.69 -18.64
C TYR A 143 9.49 -5.24 -18.58
N PHE A 144 8.30 -5.04 -18.07
CA PHE A 144 7.73 -3.70 -17.86
C PHE A 144 8.57 -2.90 -16.86
N ASP A 145 8.89 -3.47 -15.69
CA ASP A 145 9.71 -2.83 -14.66
C ASP A 145 11.12 -2.50 -15.18
N PHE A 146 11.71 -3.41 -15.96
CA PHE A 146 13.01 -3.18 -16.59
C PHE A 146 13.01 -1.98 -17.55
N ASN A 147 11.91 -1.74 -18.28
CA ASN A 147 11.79 -0.54 -19.11
C ASN A 147 11.67 0.74 -18.27
N ILE A 148 11.01 0.71 -17.10
CA ILE A 148 10.97 1.84 -16.16
C ILE A 148 12.37 2.11 -15.60
N ILE A 149 13.15 1.08 -15.26
CA ILE A 149 14.56 1.22 -14.84
C ILE A 149 15.38 1.94 -15.91
N LYS A 150 15.21 1.58 -17.19
CA LYS A 150 15.90 2.27 -18.29
C LYS A 150 15.55 3.75 -18.36
N ILE A 151 14.27 4.11 -18.12
CA ILE A 151 13.85 5.52 -18.08
C ILE A 151 14.56 6.24 -16.92
N ALA A 152 14.65 5.63 -15.73
CA ALA A 152 15.34 6.21 -14.59
C ALA A 152 16.82 6.47 -14.86
N ILE A 153 17.53 5.47 -15.46
CA ILE A 153 18.96 5.56 -15.78
C ILE A 153 19.21 6.67 -16.82
N ASN A 154 18.39 6.74 -17.86
CA ASN A 154 18.55 7.68 -18.97
C ASN A 154 18.08 9.10 -18.65
N SER A 155 17.41 9.33 -17.53
CA SER A 155 17.00 10.65 -17.08
C SER A 155 18.20 11.50 -16.69
N ARG A 156 18.26 12.76 -17.17
CA ARG A 156 19.35 13.71 -16.83
C ARG A 156 19.11 14.43 -15.51
N ASN A 157 17.86 14.79 -15.23
CA ASN A 157 17.49 15.52 -14.02
C ASN A 157 17.44 14.58 -12.81
N ARG A 158 18.02 15.00 -11.68
CA ARG A 158 17.95 14.24 -10.41
C ARG A 158 16.50 14.07 -9.94
N ILE A 159 15.67 15.11 -10.10
CA ILE A 159 14.24 15.05 -9.72
C ILE A 159 13.51 13.97 -10.53
N ASP A 160 13.69 13.95 -11.86
CA ASP A 160 13.07 12.94 -12.73
C ASP A 160 13.50 11.52 -12.34
N LYS A 161 14.78 11.31 -11.97
CA LYS A 161 15.27 10.01 -11.46
C LYS A 161 14.54 9.59 -10.19
N TYR A 162 14.40 10.49 -9.20
CA TYR A 162 13.71 10.18 -7.95
C TYR A 162 12.23 9.88 -8.17
N VAL A 163 11.55 10.64 -9.03
CA VAL A 163 10.14 10.39 -9.37
C VAL A 163 9.97 9.01 -10.01
N VAL A 164 10.78 8.67 -11.02
CA VAL A 164 10.73 7.36 -11.68
C VAL A 164 11.05 6.22 -10.72
N SER A 165 12.07 6.40 -9.86
CA SER A 165 12.44 5.39 -8.85
C SER A 165 11.33 5.17 -7.82
N GLY A 166 10.64 6.24 -7.39
CA GLY A 166 9.49 6.14 -6.48
C GLY A 166 8.31 5.41 -7.11
N ILE A 167 8.00 5.70 -8.37
CA ILE A 167 6.97 5.00 -9.15
C ILE A 167 7.32 3.52 -9.27
N LEU A 168 8.55 3.20 -9.65
CA LEU A 168 9.01 1.82 -9.78
C LEU A 168 8.90 1.06 -8.46
N ALA A 169 9.37 1.65 -7.35
CA ALA A 169 9.28 1.02 -6.04
C ALA A 169 7.84 0.71 -5.64
N MET A 170 6.90 1.63 -5.90
CA MET A 170 5.49 1.43 -5.65
C MET A 170 4.91 0.28 -6.48
N LEU A 171 5.21 0.23 -7.78
CA LEU A 171 4.71 -0.82 -8.68
C LEU A 171 5.26 -2.19 -8.31
N ILE A 172 6.56 -2.31 -8.05
CA ILE A 172 7.19 -3.57 -7.60
C ILE A 172 6.60 -4.03 -6.27
N TYR A 173 6.40 -3.10 -5.31
CA TYR A 173 5.77 -3.45 -4.03
C TYR A 173 4.37 -4.02 -4.23
N GLN A 174 3.53 -3.38 -5.07
CA GLN A 174 2.17 -3.87 -5.35
C GLN A 174 2.18 -5.24 -6.04
N GLN A 175 3.09 -5.46 -6.99
CA GLN A 175 3.25 -6.76 -7.67
C GLN A 175 3.67 -7.85 -6.69
N ILE A 176 4.72 -7.61 -5.89
CA ILE A 176 5.20 -8.58 -4.89
C ILE A 176 4.12 -8.87 -3.86
N GLN A 177 3.43 -7.83 -3.36
CA GLN A 177 2.39 -8.00 -2.35
C GLN A 177 1.20 -8.79 -2.90
N ASN A 178 0.71 -8.46 -4.11
CA ASN A 178 -0.42 -9.18 -4.71
C ASN A 178 -0.05 -10.63 -5.02
N ILE A 179 1.06 -10.87 -5.71
CA ILE A 179 1.48 -12.23 -6.07
C ILE A 179 1.80 -13.03 -4.80
N GLY A 180 2.52 -12.42 -3.85
CA GLY A 180 2.90 -13.05 -2.59
C GLY A 180 1.71 -13.48 -1.73
N MET A 181 0.65 -12.65 -1.66
CA MET A 181 -0.55 -13.05 -0.93
C MET A 181 -1.35 -14.15 -1.65
N ASN A 182 -1.36 -14.16 -2.98
CA ASN A 182 -2.05 -15.20 -3.76
C ASN A 182 -1.40 -16.58 -3.62
N ILE A 183 -0.07 -16.64 -3.43
CA ILE A 183 0.68 -17.88 -3.19
C ILE A 183 0.90 -18.19 -1.69
N GLY A 184 0.30 -17.42 -0.79
CA GLY A 184 0.35 -17.63 0.66
C GLY A 184 1.61 -17.18 1.37
N LEU A 185 2.57 -16.56 0.67
CA LEU A 185 3.82 -16.06 1.29
C LEU A 185 3.62 -14.78 2.09
N LEU A 186 2.64 -13.96 1.72
CA LEU A 186 2.35 -12.67 2.35
C LEU A 186 0.89 -12.62 2.84
N PRO A 187 0.60 -11.80 3.85
CA PRO A 187 -0.76 -11.65 4.35
C PRO A 187 -1.67 -10.98 3.32
N ILE A 188 -2.97 -11.30 3.39
CA ILE A 188 -4.00 -10.76 2.50
C ILE A 188 -4.25 -9.29 2.86
N THR A 189 -3.74 -8.38 2.04
CA THR A 189 -3.87 -6.93 2.25
C THR A 189 -4.89 -6.25 1.34
N GLY A 190 -5.39 -6.94 0.32
CA GLY A 190 -6.33 -6.39 -0.66
C GLY A 190 -5.66 -5.39 -1.62
N ILE A 191 -4.36 -5.53 -1.87
CA ILE A 191 -3.63 -4.70 -2.85
C ILE A 191 -3.81 -5.30 -4.23
N THR A 192 -4.25 -4.48 -5.18
CA THR A 192 -4.49 -4.89 -6.57
C THR A 192 -3.20 -5.07 -7.36
N LEU A 193 -3.19 -6.00 -8.32
CA LEU A 193 -2.08 -6.18 -9.26
C LEU A 193 -2.12 -5.07 -10.33
N PRO A 194 -1.06 -4.27 -10.48
CA PRO A 194 -1.04 -3.15 -11.41
C PRO A 194 -1.43 -3.56 -12.84
N PHE A 195 -2.32 -2.80 -13.46
CA PHE A 195 -2.83 -2.96 -14.84
C PHE A 195 -3.66 -4.23 -15.11
N ILE A 196 -3.68 -5.19 -14.21
CA ILE A 196 -4.33 -6.50 -14.42
C ILE A 196 -5.60 -6.61 -13.59
N SER A 197 -5.55 -6.19 -12.32
CA SER A 197 -6.72 -6.20 -11.45
C SER A 197 -7.79 -5.21 -11.93
N TYR A 198 -9.04 -5.62 -11.80
CA TYR A 198 -10.17 -4.74 -12.04
C TYR A 198 -10.26 -3.65 -10.97
N GLY A 199 -10.33 -2.39 -11.42
CA GLY A 199 -10.51 -1.23 -10.54
C GLY A 199 -10.46 0.08 -11.35
N GLY A 200 -11.56 0.82 -11.40
CA GLY A 200 -11.62 2.07 -12.17
C GLY A 200 -10.68 3.16 -11.64
N SER A 201 -10.62 3.35 -10.33
CA SER A 201 -9.75 4.34 -9.69
C SER A 201 -8.27 3.97 -9.78
N SER A 202 -7.94 2.69 -9.62
CA SER A 202 -6.56 2.20 -9.75
C SER A 202 -6.06 2.32 -11.19
N LEU A 203 -6.90 1.96 -12.18
CA LEU A 203 -6.56 2.11 -13.58
C LEU A 203 -6.27 3.56 -13.95
N LEU A 204 -7.12 4.50 -13.50
CA LEU A 204 -6.91 5.93 -13.73
C LEU A 204 -5.59 6.41 -13.13
N SER A 205 -5.27 5.99 -11.91
CA SER A 205 -4.01 6.32 -11.24
C SER A 205 -2.80 5.78 -12.04
N TYR A 206 -2.86 4.54 -12.52
CA TYR A 206 -1.79 3.96 -13.33
C TYR A 206 -1.63 4.66 -14.69
N MET A 207 -2.72 5.11 -15.32
CA MET A 207 -2.64 5.89 -16.56
C MET A 207 -1.96 7.23 -16.36
N ILE A 208 -2.22 7.92 -15.23
CA ILE A 208 -1.52 9.15 -14.86
C ILE A 208 -0.02 8.86 -14.68
N ILE A 209 0.33 7.80 -13.98
CA ILE A 209 1.72 7.38 -13.76
C ILE A 209 2.43 7.12 -15.09
N ILE A 210 1.80 6.39 -16.01
CA ILE A 210 2.35 6.16 -17.35
C ILE A 210 2.56 7.48 -18.10
N GLY A 211 1.61 8.41 -18.02
CA GLY A 211 1.75 9.75 -18.62
C GLY A 211 2.99 10.49 -18.11
N ILE A 212 3.26 10.43 -16.81
CA ILE A 212 4.46 11.01 -16.20
C ILE A 212 5.73 10.31 -16.72
N LEU A 213 5.76 8.99 -16.75
CA LEU A 213 6.90 8.20 -17.23
C LEU A 213 7.21 8.50 -18.70
N LEU A 214 6.19 8.59 -19.56
CA LEU A 214 6.36 8.94 -20.98
C LEU A 214 6.89 10.36 -21.16
N ASN A 215 6.41 11.32 -20.38
CA ASN A 215 6.92 12.69 -20.43
C ASN A 215 8.41 12.74 -20.07
N ILE A 216 8.83 12.08 -18.99
CA ILE A 216 10.23 12.00 -18.56
C ILE A 216 11.07 11.29 -19.63
N SER A 217 10.60 10.19 -20.19
CA SER A 217 11.28 9.45 -21.25
C SER A 217 11.52 10.32 -22.50
N ASN A 218 10.53 11.11 -22.90
CA ASN A 218 10.63 12.00 -24.06
C ASN A 218 11.60 13.17 -23.83
N LYS A 219 11.69 13.71 -22.59
CA LYS A 219 12.68 14.72 -22.26
C LYS A 219 14.11 14.19 -22.39
N GLY A 220 14.35 12.94 -22.06
CA GLY A 220 15.65 12.28 -22.21
C GLY A 220 16.07 12.12 -23.69
N LYS A 221 15.13 11.96 -24.62
CA LYS A 221 15.38 11.75 -26.05
C LYS A 221 15.61 13.04 -26.85
N LYS A 222 15.01 14.16 -26.45
CA LYS A 222 15.06 15.44 -27.21
C LYS A 222 16.40 16.16 -27.18
N THR A 223 17.44 15.56 -26.68
CA THR A 223 18.77 16.17 -26.49
C THR A 223 19.89 15.49 -27.26
N PHE A 224 19.53 14.81 -28.37
CA PHE A 224 20.48 14.32 -29.41
C PHE A 224 20.27 15.09 -30.69
#